data_7e53542c34cdde2b20883f5118d15ac6
#
_entry.id   7e53542c34cdde2b20883f5118d15ac6
#
_cell.length_a   1.000
_cell.length_b   1.000
_cell.length_c   1.000
_cell.angle_alpha   90.00
_cell.angle_beta   90.00
_cell.angle_gamma   90.00
#
_symmetry.space_group_name_H-M   'P 1'
#
loop_
_entity.id
_entity.type
_entity.pdbx_description
1 polymer ?
#
loop_
_entity_poly.entity_id
_entity_poly.type
_entity_poly.pdbx_seq_one_letter_code
_entity_poly.pdbx_strand_id
1 'polypeptide(L)'
;GGESGVKTIHYLIDKALENPALQGRTFISHAFALGYMPKKDLAHTAERLAEAKVGICSSVPFRNMLMPFRELKKTGVEVFVGNDNVQDHWGTFGSGNMLQKANLAAELYGYETEFELSRCLRYATNGKIPLDDQGNSVWPKVGDDANLLFVDASCSAEAVSRISTVNGLIHQGNVVKWNNSSQA
;
A
#
# COMPACT_ATOMS: atom_id res chain seq x y z
N GLY A 1 6.24 12.21 -15.93
CA GLY A 1 7.37 11.29 -15.90
C GLY A 1 8.66 11.94 -16.38
N GLY A 2 9.75 11.19 -16.39
CA GLY A 2 11.05 11.67 -16.83
C GLY A 2 11.62 12.80 -15.93
N GLU A 3 12.52 13.62 -16.48
CA GLU A 3 13.21 14.68 -15.74
C GLU A 3 12.25 15.71 -15.12
N SER A 4 11.20 16.09 -15.85
CA SER A 4 10.17 16.98 -15.32
C SER A 4 9.48 16.40 -14.08
N GLY A 5 9.18 15.09 -14.08
CA GLY A 5 8.61 14.42 -12.91
C GLY A 5 9.55 14.41 -11.71
N VAL A 6 10.86 14.22 -11.94
CA VAL A 6 11.89 14.31 -10.90
C VAL A 6 11.90 15.72 -10.28
N LYS A 7 11.93 16.76 -11.10
CA LYS A 7 11.89 18.17 -10.63
C LYS A 7 10.62 18.44 -9.81
N THR A 8 9.47 17.92 -10.23
CA THR A 8 8.21 18.07 -9.48
C THR A 8 8.27 17.39 -8.13
N ILE A 9 8.83 16.17 -8.03
CA ILE A 9 9.00 15.46 -6.76
C ILE A 9 9.87 16.28 -5.80
N HIS A 10 11.04 16.77 -6.27
CA HIS A 10 11.91 17.58 -5.44
C HIS A 10 11.24 18.89 -5.00
N TYR A 11 10.51 19.56 -5.89
CA TYR A 11 9.75 20.75 -5.54
C TYR A 11 8.73 20.51 -4.42
N LEU A 12 7.98 19.39 -4.51
CA LEU A 12 6.99 19.03 -3.48
C LEU A 12 7.66 18.70 -2.14
N ILE A 13 8.82 18.04 -2.16
CA ILE A 13 9.62 17.77 -0.97
C ILE A 13 10.04 19.10 -0.32
N ASP A 14 10.62 20.03 -1.11
CA ASP A 14 11.04 21.34 -0.62
C ASP A 14 9.88 22.10 0.04
N LYS A 15 8.72 22.12 -0.62
CA LYS A 15 7.54 22.79 -0.09
C LYS A 15 6.99 22.14 1.19
N ALA A 16 7.11 20.84 1.34
CA ALA A 16 6.72 20.16 2.57
C ALA A 16 7.71 20.42 3.71
N LEU A 17 9.01 20.51 3.40
CA LEU A 17 10.04 20.89 4.38
C LEU A 17 9.90 22.34 4.84
N GLU A 18 9.60 23.25 3.92
CA GLU A 18 9.36 24.68 4.21
C GLU A 18 8.07 24.92 5.02
N ASN A 19 7.10 24.01 4.92
CA ASN A 19 5.80 24.17 5.57
C ASN A 19 5.42 22.93 6.41
N PRO A 20 5.67 22.96 7.73
CA PRO A 20 5.38 21.83 8.62
C PRO A 20 3.92 21.37 8.60
N ALA A 21 2.97 22.23 8.24
CA ALA A 21 1.55 21.84 8.14
C ALA A 21 1.25 20.85 7.01
N LEU A 22 2.15 20.72 6.03
CA LEU A 22 2.05 19.77 4.92
C LEU A 22 2.63 18.39 5.26
N GLN A 23 3.50 18.31 6.26
CA GLN A 23 4.18 17.07 6.64
C GLN A 23 3.21 16.02 7.17
N GLY A 24 3.30 14.80 6.65
CA GLY A 24 2.40 13.69 6.97
C GLY A 24 0.97 13.83 6.39
N ARG A 25 0.73 14.87 5.57
CA ARG A 25 -0.56 15.15 4.93
C ARG A 25 -0.44 15.30 3.41
N THR A 26 0.76 15.14 2.88
CA THR A 26 1.06 15.27 1.46
C THR A 26 1.39 13.90 0.87
N PHE A 27 0.73 13.56 -0.23
CA PHE A 27 0.98 12.34 -0.99
C PHE A 27 1.18 12.67 -2.45
N ILE A 28 2.15 12.00 -3.08
CA ILE A 28 2.37 12.09 -4.51
C ILE A 28 1.69 10.90 -5.18
N SER A 29 0.74 11.17 -6.06
CA SER A 29 0.09 10.13 -6.84
C SER A 29 1.02 9.61 -7.92
N HIS A 30 1.08 8.28 -8.06
CA HIS A 30 1.92 7.51 -8.99
C HIS A 30 3.43 7.64 -8.76
N ALA A 31 3.98 8.85 -8.82
CA ALA A 31 5.41 9.14 -8.66
C ALA A 31 6.32 8.32 -9.60
N PHE A 32 5.87 8.01 -10.82
CA PHE A 32 6.57 7.13 -11.76
C PHE A 32 8.01 7.54 -12.09
N ALA A 33 8.35 8.82 -11.90
CA ALA A 33 9.73 9.29 -12.09
C ALA A 33 10.72 8.58 -11.14
N LEU A 34 10.29 8.12 -9.97
CA LEU A 34 11.14 7.36 -9.04
C LEU A 34 11.61 6.03 -9.63
N GLY A 35 10.77 5.37 -10.46
CA GLY A 35 11.11 4.11 -11.10
C GLY A 35 12.18 4.19 -12.18
N TYR A 36 12.50 5.41 -12.64
CA TYR A 36 13.52 5.67 -13.66
C TYR A 36 14.78 6.35 -13.10
N MET A 37 14.79 6.67 -11.80
CA MET A 37 15.95 7.31 -11.18
C MET A 37 17.14 6.36 -11.07
N PRO A 38 18.38 6.85 -11.28
CA PRO A 38 19.57 6.12 -10.88
C PRO A 38 19.51 5.77 -9.39
N LYS A 39 20.03 4.60 -8.99
CA LYS A 39 19.93 4.11 -7.60
C LYS A 39 20.43 5.11 -6.54
N LYS A 40 21.51 5.83 -6.86
CA LYS A 40 22.08 6.83 -5.93
C LYS A 40 21.12 7.99 -5.71
N ASP A 41 20.53 8.52 -6.79
CA ASP A 41 19.61 9.65 -6.73
C ASP A 41 18.28 9.23 -6.07
N LEU A 42 17.83 8.01 -6.33
CA LEU A 42 16.67 7.42 -5.68
C LEU A 42 16.85 7.32 -4.16
N ALA A 43 18.00 6.81 -3.69
CA ALA A 43 18.28 6.69 -2.25
C ALA A 43 18.20 8.06 -1.55
N HIS A 44 18.86 9.07 -2.11
CA HIS A 44 18.81 10.44 -1.58
C HIS A 44 17.39 11.02 -1.62
N THR A 45 16.66 10.81 -2.73
CA THR A 45 15.27 11.29 -2.85
C THR A 45 14.35 10.60 -1.84
N ALA A 46 14.53 9.30 -1.59
CA ALA A 46 13.76 8.56 -0.61
C ALA A 46 14.02 9.05 0.84
N GLU A 47 15.28 9.35 1.19
CA GLU A 47 15.60 9.98 2.48
C GLU A 47 14.89 11.32 2.66
N ARG A 48 14.92 12.17 1.64
CA ARG A 48 14.24 13.47 1.67
C ARG A 48 12.71 13.37 1.72
N LEU A 49 12.11 12.39 1.02
CA LEU A 49 10.67 12.10 1.13
C LEU A 49 10.29 11.72 2.57
N ALA A 50 11.11 10.87 3.21
CA ALA A 50 10.90 10.47 4.59
C ALA A 50 11.03 11.64 5.57
N GLU A 51 12.07 12.48 5.43
CA GLU A 51 12.29 13.71 6.22
C GLU A 51 11.08 14.65 6.09
N ALA A 52 10.62 14.89 4.86
CA ALA A 52 9.47 15.75 4.57
C ALA A 52 8.13 15.11 4.95
N LYS A 53 8.11 13.83 5.36
CA LYS A 53 6.90 13.02 5.59
C LYS A 53 5.92 13.09 4.41
N VAL A 54 6.45 13.02 3.20
CA VAL A 54 5.67 12.96 1.96
C VAL A 54 5.52 11.50 1.56
N GLY A 55 4.29 11.02 1.51
CA GLY A 55 3.96 9.65 1.13
C GLY A 55 3.76 9.48 -0.38
N ILE A 56 3.72 8.24 -0.81
CA ILE A 56 3.47 7.86 -2.20
C ILE A 56 2.19 7.03 -2.26
N CYS A 57 1.29 7.38 -3.16
CA CYS A 57 0.14 6.55 -3.52
C CYS A 57 0.30 6.12 -4.98
N SER A 58 0.51 4.84 -5.24
CA SER A 58 0.77 4.33 -6.58
C SER A 58 -0.06 3.11 -6.91
N SER A 59 -0.14 2.78 -8.18
CA SER A 59 -0.76 1.54 -8.67
C SER A 59 0.29 0.44 -8.91
N VAL A 60 -0.16 -0.81 -8.88
CA VAL A 60 0.65 -1.98 -9.18
C VAL A 60 -0.13 -2.88 -10.14
N PRO A 61 0.46 -3.33 -11.26
CA PRO A 61 1.66 -2.81 -11.92
C PRO A 61 1.37 -1.52 -12.68
N PHE A 62 2.42 -0.80 -13.11
CA PHE A 62 2.26 0.23 -14.11
C PHE A 62 3.02 -0.17 -15.38
N ARG A 63 2.31 -0.76 -16.33
CA ARG A 63 2.91 -1.30 -17.56
C ARG A 63 4.05 -2.28 -17.24
N ASN A 64 5.26 -2.00 -17.74
CA ASN A 64 6.47 -2.79 -17.51
C ASN A 64 7.41 -2.17 -16.46
N MET A 65 6.96 -1.17 -15.71
CA MET A 65 7.77 -0.51 -14.70
C MET A 65 7.38 -0.97 -13.29
N LEU A 66 8.38 -1.27 -12.48
CA LEU A 66 8.21 -1.50 -11.05
C LEU A 66 8.60 -0.24 -10.27
N MET A 67 7.71 0.22 -9.41
CA MET A 67 8.00 1.29 -8.47
C MET A 67 9.01 0.80 -7.43
N PRO A 68 9.94 1.64 -6.95
CA PRO A 68 10.99 1.23 -6.02
C PRO A 68 10.48 1.13 -4.58
N PHE A 69 9.44 0.36 -4.32
CA PHE A 69 8.78 0.26 -3.01
C PHE A 69 9.71 -0.25 -1.91
N ARG A 70 10.65 -1.14 -2.24
CA ARG A 70 11.63 -1.65 -1.27
C ARG A 70 12.55 -0.53 -0.77
N GLU A 71 13.02 0.32 -1.68
CA GLU A 71 13.90 1.45 -1.37
C GLU A 71 13.17 2.51 -0.55
N LEU A 72 11.96 2.86 -0.95
CA LEU A 72 11.11 3.82 -0.23
C LEU A 72 10.80 3.33 1.19
N LYS A 73 10.48 2.05 1.34
CA LYS A 73 10.19 1.47 2.65
C LYS A 73 11.40 1.47 3.58
N LYS A 74 12.62 1.21 3.06
CA LYS A 74 13.85 1.21 3.87
C LYS A 74 14.11 2.55 4.55
N THR A 75 13.72 3.65 3.93
CA THR A 75 13.87 5.00 4.49
C THR A 75 12.67 5.45 5.33
N GLY A 76 11.60 4.64 5.39
CA GLY A 76 10.40 4.96 6.15
C GLY A 76 9.37 5.79 5.38
N VAL A 77 9.50 5.94 4.06
CA VAL A 77 8.47 6.57 3.23
C VAL A 77 7.20 5.74 3.27
N GLU A 78 6.08 6.38 3.55
CA GLU A 78 4.77 5.76 3.54
C GLU A 78 4.33 5.49 2.10
N VAL A 79 3.98 4.23 1.80
CA VAL A 79 3.57 3.82 0.46
C VAL A 79 2.20 3.17 0.52
N PHE A 80 1.26 3.74 -0.20
CA PHE A 80 -0.06 3.17 -0.44
C PHE A 80 -0.18 2.65 -1.87
N VAL A 81 -0.97 1.60 -2.02
CA VAL A 81 -1.34 1.06 -3.32
C VAL A 81 -2.83 1.30 -3.57
N GLY A 82 -3.15 1.84 -4.73
CA GLY A 82 -4.51 2.03 -5.20
C GLY A 82 -4.84 1.16 -6.41
N ASN A 83 -6.12 1.00 -6.71
CA ASN A 83 -6.54 0.33 -7.94
C ASN A 83 -6.25 1.16 -9.18
N ASP A 84 -6.28 2.49 -9.08
CA ASP A 84 -6.25 3.46 -10.16
C ASP A 84 -7.47 3.28 -11.07
N ASN A 85 -7.42 2.32 -11.96
CA ASN A 85 -8.47 1.96 -12.91
C ASN A 85 -9.10 0.60 -12.57
N VAL A 86 -10.38 0.48 -12.83
CA VAL A 86 -11.14 -0.78 -12.69
C VAL A 86 -12.03 -0.94 -13.92
N GLN A 87 -11.56 -1.71 -14.91
CA GLN A 87 -12.31 -2.05 -16.12
C GLN A 87 -12.92 -0.82 -16.83
N ASP A 88 -12.09 0.17 -17.10
CA ASP A 88 -12.47 1.39 -17.83
C ASP A 88 -11.66 1.57 -19.13
N HIS A 89 -11.79 2.75 -19.77
CA HIS A 89 -11.08 3.05 -21.01
C HIS A 89 -9.54 3.11 -20.89
N TRP A 90 -8.99 3.24 -19.68
CA TRP A 90 -7.56 3.28 -19.42
C TRP A 90 -7.00 1.93 -19.05
N GLY A 91 -7.75 1.14 -18.27
CA GLY A 91 -7.34 -0.15 -17.76
C GLY A 91 -8.43 -1.21 -17.90
N THR A 92 -8.12 -2.29 -18.64
CA THR A 92 -9.03 -3.43 -18.82
C THR A 92 -9.03 -4.39 -17.65
N PHE A 93 -8.08 -4.23 -16.72
CA PHE A 93 -7.87 -5.12 -15.58
C PHE A 93 -8.41 -4.49 -14.28
N GLY A 94 -8.54 -5.35 -13.27
CA GLY A 94 -8.92 -4.94 -11.93
C GLY A 94 -10.33 -5.32 -11.56
N SER A 95 -10.52 -5.58 -10.28
CA SER A 95 -11.81 -5.96 -9.67
C SER A 95 -12.22 -5.02 -8.54
N GLY A 96 -11.42 -3.99 -8.24
CA GLY A 96 -11.56 -3.18 -7.04
C GLY A 96 -11.11 -3.88 -5.75
N ASN A 97 -10.69 -5.13 -5.82
CA ASN A 97 -10.24 -5.90 -4.66
C ASN A 97 -8.80 -5.53 -4.28
N MET A 98 -8.61 -4.92 -3.12
CA MET A 98 -7.30 -4.51 -2.64
C MET A 98 -6.40 -5.68 -2.22
N LEU A 99 -6.97 -6.84 -1.83
CA LEU A 99 -6.17 -8.05 -1.61
C LEU A 99 -5.51 -8.52 -2.91
N GLN A 100 -6.20 -8.39 -4.04
CA GLN A 100 -5.61 -8.68 -5.35
C GLN A 100 -4.41 -7.76 -5.65
N LYS A 101 -4.48 -6.50 -5.24
CA LYS A 101 -3.34 -5.57 -5.40
C LYS A 101 -2.18 -5.92 -4.48
N ALA A 102 -2.46 -6.31 -3.24
CA ALA A 102 -1.44 -6.77 -2.30
C ALA A 102 -0.76 -8.05 -2.78
N ASN A 103 -1.53 -9.01 -3.30
CA ASN A 103 -1.02 -10.24 -3.92
C ASN A 103 -0.13 -9.93 -5.13
N LEU A 104 -0.62 -9.11 -6.06
CA LEU A 104 0.14 -8.73 -7.24
C LEU A 104 1.44 -8.00 -6.89
N ALA A 105 1.42 -7.15 -5.85
CA ALA A 105 2.64 -6.53 -5.35
C ALA A 105 3.61 -7.58 -4.79
N ALA A 106 3.10 -8.57 -4.03
CA ALA A 106 3.94 -9.64 -3.51
C ALA A 106 4.63 -10.42 -4.63
N GLU A 107 3.89 -10.83 -5.65
CA GLU A 107 4.44 -11.55 -6.81
C GLU A 107 5.49 -10.71 -7.57
N LEU A 108 5.17 -9.46 -7.91
CA LEU A 108 6.05 -8.59 -8.69
C LEU A 108 7.34 -8.21 -7.95
N TYR A 109 7.30 -8.10 -6.63
CA TYR A 109 8.47 -7.77 -5.82
C TYR A 109 9.19 -8.99 -5.26
N GLY A 110 8.70 -10.21 -5.53
CA GLY A 110 9.28 -11.47 -5.04
C GLY A 110 9.24 -11.55 -3.51
N TYR A 111 8.09 -11.23 -2.91
CA TYR A 111 7.85 -11.43 -1.49
C TYR A 111 7.25 -12.83 -1.29
N GLU A 112 8.05 -13.78 -0.83
CA GLU A 112 7.68 -15.20 -0.81
C GLU A 112 7.58 -15.77 0.61
N THR A 113 8.23 -15.13 1.58
CA THR A 113 8.19 -15.58 2.97
C THR A 113 6.89 -15.17 3.65
N GLU A 114 6.46 -15.93 4.67
CA GLU A 114 5.29 -15.60 5.48
C GLU A 114 5.39 -14.19 6.07
N PHE A 115 6.59 -13.82 6.52
CA PHE A 115 6.87 -12.48 7.03
C PHE A 115 6.61 -11.40 5.98
N GLU A 116 7.17 -11.53 4.79
CA GLU A 116 7.02 -10.55 3.70
C GLU A 116 5.57 -10.47 3.21
N LEU A 117 4.92 -11.62 3.00
CA LEU A 117 3.51 -11.69 2.58
C LEU A 117 2.59 -11.02 3.60
N SER A 118 2.77 -11.30 4.89
CA SER A 118 1.97 -10.65 5.94
C SER A 118 2.14 -9.13 5.95
N ARG A 119 3.31 -8.61 5.56
CA ARG A 119 3.58 -7.16 5.45
C ARG A 119 2.96 -6.54 4.20
N CYS A 120 2.73 -7.33 3.13
CA CYS A 120 2.02 -6.84 1.95
C CYS A 120 0.55 -6.50 2.24
N LEU A 121 -0.05 -7.06 3.30
CA LEU A 121 -1.40 -6.72 3.72
C LEU A 121 -1.57 -5.20 3.92
N ARG A 122 -0.53 -4.48 4.35
CA ARG A 122 -0.55 -3.01 4.52
C ARG A 122 -0.98 -2.26 3.26
N TYR A 123 -0.71 -2.81 2.07
CA TYR A 123 -1.13 -2.20 0.81
C TYR A 123 -2.65 -2.23 0.63
N ALA A 124 -3.32 -3.22 1.22
CA ALA A 124 -4.78 -3.37 1.18
C ALA A 124 -5.51 -2.68 2.34
N THR A 125 -4.80 -2.31 3.41
CA THR A 125 -5.38 -1.90 4.70
C THR A 125 -4.98 -0.50 5.14
N ASN A 126 -4.51 0.31 4.22
CA ASN A 126 -4.02 1.66 4.52
C ASN A 126 -2.93 1.67 5.63
N GLY A 127 -1.94 0.77 5.48
CA GLY A 127 -0.82 0.66 6.40
C GLY A 127 -1.05 -0.19 7.66
N LYS A 128 -2.28 -0.56 7.98
CA LYS A 128 -2.61 -1.38 9.16
C LYS A 128 -2.24 -2.85 8.93
N ILE A 129 -1.62 -3.45 9.93
CA ILE A 129 -1.30 -4.89 9.98
C ILE A 129 -1.64 -5.44 11.38
N PRO A 130 -2.04 -6.71 11.51
CA PRO A 130 -2.41 -7.29 12.79
C PRO A 130 -1.24 -7.43 13.76
N LEU A 131 -0.06 -7.79 13.26
CA LEU A 131 1.13 -8.04 14.06
C LEU A 131 2.26 -7.09 13.66
N ASP A 132 3.04 -6.63 14.66
CA ASP A 132 4.30 -5.94 14.41
C ASP A 132 5.42 -6.89 13.96
N ASP A 133 6.63 -6.36 13.75
CA ASP A 133 7.77 -7.16 13.27
C ASP A 133 8.33 -8.12 14.34
N GLN A 134 7.90 -7.98 15.60
CA GLN A 134 8.22 -8.87 16.73
C GLN A 134 7.11 -9.90 16.98
N GLY A 135 6.01 -9.86 16.23
CA GLY A 135 4.88 -10.78 16.37
C GLY A 135 3.87 -10.36 17.44
N ASN A 136 3.98 -9.15 18.00
CA ASN A 136 3.00 -8.66 18.96
C ASN A 136 1.75 -8.17 18.23
N SER A 137 0.57 -8.42 18.83
CA SER A 137 -0.70 -7.89 18.30
C SER A 137 -0.74 -6.37 18.44
N VAL A 138 -0.90 -5.67 17.31
CA VAL A 138 -0.96 -4.20 17.26
C VAL A 138 -2.29 -3.67 16.72
N TRP A 139 -3.05 -4.51 16.03
CA TRP A 139 -4.36 -4.15 15.50
C TRP A 139 -5.22 -5.41 15.27
N PRO A 140 -6.55 -5.38 15.49
CA PRO A 140 -7.31 -4.32 16.16
C PRO A 140 -7.09 -4.32 17.69
N LYS A 141 -7.27 -3.18 18.31
CA LYS A 141 -7.26 -3.02 19.77
C LYS A 141 -8.61 -2.50 20.26
N VAL A 142 -8.88 -2.71 21.55
CA VAL A 142 -10.06 -2.10 22.20
C VAL A 142 -9.96 -0.58 22.09
N GLY A 143 -10.99 0.04 21.53
CA GLY A 143 -11.05 1.47 21.26
C GLY A 143 -10.73 1.87 19.82
N ASP A 144 -10.25 0.95 18.99
CA ASP A 144 -10.10 1.20 17.56
C ASP A 144 -11.46 1.25 16.86
N ASP A 145 -11.53 2.04 15.77
CA ASP A 145 -12.72 2.08 14.93
C ASP A 145 -13.05 0.68 14.39
N ALA A 146 -14.29 0.26 14.54
CA ALA A 146 -14.76 -1.02 14.06
C ALA A 146 -14.97 -1.00 12.53
N ASN A 147 -13.85 -0.96 11.79
CA ASN A 147 -13.77 -1.14 10.34
C ASN A 147 -13.02 -2.44 10.08
N LEU A 148 -13.74 -3.57 9.97
CA LEU A 148 -13.19 -4.91 9.97
C LEU A 148 -13.63 -5.67 8.71
N LEU A 149 -12.67 -6.34 8.09
CA LEU A 149 -12.91 -7.29 7.01
C LEU A 149 -12.62 -8.70 7.52
N PHE A 150 -13.59 -9.61 7.38
CA PHE A 150 -13.43 -11.01 7.71
C PHE A 150 -13.16 -11.81 6.44
N VAL A 151 -12.03 -12.49 6.43
CA VAL A 151 -11.58 -13.27 5.28
C VAL A 151 -11.39 -14.73 5.65
N ASP A 152 -11.54 -15.62 4.68
CA ASP A 152 -11.31 -17.06 4.85
C ASP A 152 -9.82 -17.37 4.76
N ALA A 153 -9.10 -17.06 5.84
CA ALA A 153 -7.68 -17.25 5.95
C ALA A 153 -7.27 -17.44 7.41
N SER A 154 -6.27 -18.28 7.64
CA SER A 154 -5.71 -18.53 8.98
C SER A 154 -4.76 -17.43 9.44
N CYS A 155 -4.15 -16.69 8.49
CA CYS A 155 -3.22 -15.60 8.78
C CYS A 155 -3.16 -14.58 7.64
N SER A 156 -2.50 -13.45 7.92
CA SER A 156 -2.35 -12.35 6.94
C SER A 156 -1.59 -12.76 5.68
N ALA A 157 -0.62 -13.65 5.80
CA ALA A 157 0.15 -14.15 4.66
C ALA A 157 -0.72 -14.98 3.72
N GLU A 158 -1.57 -15.84 4.28
CA GLU A 158 -2.55 -16.60 3.50
C GLU A 158 -3.59 -15.70 2.84
N ALA A 159 -4.12 -14.72 3.57
CA ALA A 159 -5.05 -13.75 3.02
C ALA A 159 -4.51 -13.08 1.76
N VAL A 160 -3.25 -12.68 1.77
CA VAL A 160 -2.57 -12.05 0.63
C VAL A 160 -2.26 -13.06 -0.46
N SER A 161 -1.62 -14.18 -0.15
CA SER A 161 -1.15 -15.16 -1.16
C SER A 161 -2.27 -15.84 -1.91
N ARG A 162 -3.44 -16.01 -1.27
CA ARG A 162 -4.62 -16.70 -1.84
C ARG A 162 -5.70 -15.74 -2.35
N ILE A 163 -5.55 -14.44 -2.13
CA ILE A 163 -6.63 -13.46 -2.39
C ILE A 163 -7.93 -13.96 -1.73
N SER A 164 -7.82 -14.28 -0.44
CA SER A 164 -8.84 -15.05 0.28
C SER A 164 -10.23 -14.44 0.21
N THR A 165 -11.24 -15.28 0.22
CA THR A 165 -12.65 -14.89 0.12
C THR A 165 -13.06 -14.00 1.29
N VAL A 166 -13.79 -12.93 1.00
CA VAL A 166 -14.37 -12.03 2.00
C VAL A 166 -15.70 -12.61 2.49
N ASN A 167 -15.77 -12.97 3.76
CA ASN A 167 -16.94 -13.52 4.41
C ASN A 167 -17.78 -12.48 5.15
N GLY A 168 -17.19 -11.38 5.59
CA GLY A 168 -17.92 -10.34 6.31
C GLY A 168 -17.25 -8.99 6.23
N LEU A 169 -18.05 -7.94 6.42
CA LEU A 169 -17.61 -6.56 6.48
C LEU A 169 -18.38 -5.82 7.58
N ILE A 170 -17.64 -5.20 8.49
CA ILE A 170 -18.15 -4.23 9.45
C ILE A 170 -17.56 -2.87 9.08
N HIS A 171 -18.39 -1.85 9.00
CA HIS A 171 -17.97 -0.47 8.77
C HIS A 171 -18.58 0.46 9.82
N GLN A 172 -17.74 1.18 10.54
CA GLN A 172 -18.15 2.07 11.64
C GLN A 172 -19.09 1.37 12.64
N GLY A 173 -18.77 0.12 13.00
CA GLY A 173 -19.55 -0.67 13.94
C GLY A 173 -20.81 -1.33 13.35
N ASN A 174 -21.18 -1.04 12.10
CA ASN A 174 -22.35 -1.61 11.45
C ASN A 174 -21.96 -2.80 10.55
N VAL A 175 -22.73 -3.88 10.62
CA VAL A 175 -22.56 -5.02 9.71
C VAL A 175 -23.08 -4.62 8.33
N VAL A 176 -22.17 -4.51 7.35
CA VAL A 176 -22.49 -4.18 5.96
C VAL A 176 -22.75 -5.43 5.15
N LYS A 177 -21.95 -6.48 5.39
CA LYS A 177 -22.05 -7.77 4.70
C LYS A 177 -21.68 -8.90 5.68
N TRP A 178 -22.44 -9.98 5.65
CA TRP A 178 -22.11 -11.22 6.34
C TRP A 178 -22.60 -12.39 5.52
N ASN A 179 -21.67 -13.22 5.06
CA ASN A 179 -22.04 -14.46 4.38
C ASN A 179 -22.34 -15.49 5.48
N ASN A 180 -23.61 -15.83 5.67
CA ASN A 180 -23.97 -16.97 6.48
C ASN A 180 -23.49 -18.24 5.77
N SER A 181 -22.41 -18.83 6.23
CA SER A 181 -21.97 -20.17 5.82
C SER A 181 -22.86 -21.25 6.43
N SER A 182 -24.16 -21.17 6.18
CA SER A 182 -25.14 -22.13 6.63
C SER A 182 -25.84 -22.74 5.40
N GLN A 183 -25.05 -23.38 4.55
CA GLN A 183 -25.54 -24.42 3.61
C GLN A 183 -24.32 -25.03 2.90
N ALA A 184 -23.73 -26.04 3.52
CA ALA A 184 -23.00 -27.10 2.85
C ALA A 184 -23.39 -28.40 3.50
#